data_404dafcf832ea84fbab140c8ff3dc063
#
_entry.id   404dafcf832ea84fbab140c8ff3dc063
#
_cell.length_a   1.000
_cell.length_b   1.000
_cell.length_c   1.000
_cell.angle_alpha   90.00
_cell.angle_beta   90.00
_cell.angle_gamma   90.00
#
_symmetry.space_group_name_H-M   'P 1'
#
loop_
_entity.id
_entity.type
_entity.pdbx_description
1 polymer ?
#
loop_
_entity_poly.entity_id
_entity_poly.type
_entity_poly.pdbx_seq_one_letter_code
_entity_poly.pdbx_strand_id
1 'polypeptide(L)'
;VSPKFTKHDRIVDSALGVVNIVTIPIVLSISMILCVTIFVNRKLVRPIKLLTNAYRKVENNELDFTLPYPYKDEMGRLCLAFEKMKNCLYQNNQKMIRQFTEQRRLNAAFSHDLRTPLTILKGHTTMLLSFIPKGLVSQQEVLDELSTVRNNVERLEKYVSAMTNLYRLEDIEIEKENINFDFLLKTLSNTTEMLCSDIEYTIKTNCNKQQTLFINLEIIIQIYENLLSNSIRYAKSMIAIDVNKQEEFLLITVSDDGCGFKSTDIERVTLPFYKPSQDTTSEHLGLGLNICKILCERHGGTIKISNNHKAVSYTHLRAHETPEHL
;
A
#
# COMPACT_ATOMS: atom_id res chain seq x y z
N VAL A 1 88.66 11.67 -40.60
CA VAL A 1 89.49 11.78 -39.39
C VAL A 1 88.54 11.60 -38.19
N SER A 2 88.53 10.39 -37.60
CA SER A 2 87.78 10.16 -36.39
C SER A 2 88.38 10.85 -35.18
N PRO A 3 87.66 11.58 -34.36
CA PRO A 3 88.24 12.28 -33.21
C PRO A 3 88.83 11.25 -32.24
N LYS A 4 90.12 11.40 -31.92
CA LYS A 4 90.84 10.59 -30.93
C LYS A 4 90.32 10.99 -29.54
N PHE A 5 89.53 10.14 -28.90
CA PHE A 5 89.13 10.30 -27.51
C PHE A 5 90.38 10.43 -26.62
N THR A 6 90.46 11.49 -25.84
CA THR A 6 91.53 11.68 -24.84
C THR A 6 91.24 10.82 -23.61
N LYS A 7 92.30 10.54 -22.79
CA LYS A 7 92.07 9.78 -21.51
C LYS A 7 91.02 10.46 -20.63
N HIS A 8 90.88 11.76 -20.69
CA HIS A 8 89.88 12.53 -19.92
C HIS A 8 88.49 12.28 -20.41
N ASP A 9 88.27 12.21 -21.72
CA ASP A 9 86.94 11.91 -22.29
C ASP A 9 86.39 10.51 -21.87
N ARG A 10 87.30 9.51 -21.78
CA ARG A 10 86.97 8.15 -21.34
C ARG A 10 86.58 8.09 -19.84
N ILE A 11 87.28 8.87 -19.00
CA ILE A 11 86.94 8.94 -17.56
C ILE A 11 85.62 9.65 -17.38
N VAL A 12 85.34 10.72 -18.11
CA VAL A 12 84.04 11.42 -18.05
C VAL A 12 82.94 10.54 -18.58
N ASP A 13 83.09 9.79 -19.65
CA ASP A 13 82.13 8.90 -20.23
C ASP A 13 81.81 7.71 -19.26
N SER A 14 82.85 7.15 -18.62
CA SER A 14 82.71 6.12 -17.61
C SER A 14 81.98 6.63 -16.37
N ALA A 15 82.29 7.84 -15.91
CA ALA A 15 81.66 8.48 -14.79
C ALA A 15 80.17 8.78 -15.07
N LEU A 16 79.86 9.31 -16.29
CA LEU A 16 78.47 9.50 -16.76
C LEU A 16 77.71 8.17 -16.89
N GLY A 17 78.38 7.13 -17.37
CA GLY A 17 77.78 5.80 -17.45
C GLY A 17 77.42 5.26 -16.06
N VAL A 18 78.24 5.36 -15.04
CA VAL A 18 77.96 4.94 -13.67
C VAL A 18 76.84 5.79 -13.05
N VAL A 19 76.86 7.10 -13.28
CA VAL A 19 75.80 7.99 -12.81
C VAL A 19 74.43 7.55 -13.43
N ASN A 20 74.38 7.30 -14.75
CA ASN A 20 73.14 6.87 -15.42
C ASN A 20 72.62 5.49 -14.94
N ILE A 21 73.57 4.55 -14.70
CA ILE A 21 73.19 3.18 -14.19
C ILE A 21 72.54 3.25 -12.80
N VAL A 22 72.89 4.25 -12.00
CA VAL A 22 72.29 4.38 -10.63
C VAL A 22 71.08 5.30 -10.62
N THR A 23 71.12 6.42 -11.35
CA THR A 23 70.01 7.41 -11.31
C THR A 23 68.77 6.95 -12.02
N ILE A 24 68.89 6.23 -13.16
CA ILE A 24 67.73 5.75 -13.93
C ILE A 24 66.81 4.80 -13.09
N PRO A 25 67.35 3.74 -12.43
CA PRO A 25 66.55 2.86 -11.60
C PRO A 25 65.90 3.57 -10.40
N ILE A 26 66.61 4.54 -9.81
CA ILE A 26 66.07 5.33 -8.69
C ILE A 26 64.86 6.16 -9.16
N VAL A 27 65.00 6.87 -10.28
CA VAL A 27 63.92 7.69 -10.84
C VAL A 27 62.73 6.85 -11.25
N LEU A 28 62.97 5.69 -11.88
CA LEU A 28 61.91 4.73 -12.25
C LEU A 28 61.19 4.18 -10.99
N SER A 29 61.94 3.83 -9.93
CA SER A 29 61.36 3.37 -8.68
C SER A 29 60.51 4.43 -8.01
N ILE A 30 60.95 5.67 -7.93
CA ILE A 30 60.18 6.78 -7.37
C ILE A 30 58.93 7.04 -8.20
N SER A 31 59.06 7.05 -9.52
CA SER A 31 57.92 7.24 -10.45
C SER A 31 56.88 6.11 -10.28
N MET A 32 57.34 4.85 -10.17
CA MET A 32 56.46 3.70 -9.95
C MET A 32 55.72 3.80 -8.61
N ILE A 33 56.41 4.13 -7.53
CA ILE A 33 55.80 4.33 -6.20
C ILE A 33 54.74 5.44 -6.25
N LEU A 34 55.05 6.55 -6.91
CA LEU A 34 54.12 7.67 -7.07
C LEU A 34 52.88 7.27 -7.86
N CYS A 35 53.07 6.57 -8.99
CA CYS A 35 51.94 6.06 -9.81
C CYS A 35 51.03 5.08 -9.00
N VAL A 36 51.65 4.13 -8.30
CA VAL A 36 50.89 3.17 -7.46
C VAL A 36 50.15 3.89 -6.35
N THR A 37 50.77 4.84 -5.67
CA THR A 37 50.13 5.61 -4.59
C THR A 37 48.96 6.44 -5.11
N ILE A 38 49.10 7.10 -6.26
CA ILE A 38 47.99 7.84 -6.88
C ILE A 38 46.88 6.89 -7.31
N PHE A 39 47.21 5.75 -7.89
CA PHE A 39 46.25 4.75 -8.33
C PHE A 39 45.46 4.20 -7.14
N VAL A 40 46.12 3.71 -6.08
CA VAL A 40 45.52 3.18 -4.89
C VAL A 40 44.60 4.22 -4.21
N ASN A 41 45.11 5.45 -4.09
CA ASN A 41 44.35 6.53 -3.45
C ASN A 41 43.05 6.88 -4.22
N ARG A 42 43.13 6.95 -5.56
CA ARG A 42 41.96 7.30 -6.40
C ARG A 42 41.00 6.15 -6.58
N LYS A 43 41.49 4.91 -6.75
CA LYS A 43 40.69 3.73 -7.12
C LYS A 43 40.21 2.90 -5.97
N LEU A 44 40.84 2.98 -4.80
CA LEU A 44 40.50 2.18 -3.62
C LEU A 44 40.15 3.06 -2.42
N VAL A 45 41.04 3.91 -1.96
CA VAL A 45 40.87 4.64 -0.69
C VAL A 45 39.69 5.61 -0.73
N ARG A 46 39.55 6.38 -1.82
CA ARG A 46 38.44 7.36 -1.95
C ARG A 46 37.07 6.69 -2.00
N PRO A 47 36.81 5.66 -2.83
CA PRO A 47 35.51 4.96 -2.86
C PRO A 47 35.19 4.29 -1.53
N ILE A 48 36.17 3.67 -0.87
CA ILE A 48 35.95 3.03 0.45
C ILE A 48 35.55 4.08 1.49
N LYS A 49 36.19 5.24 1.51
CA LYS A 49 35.80 6.35 2.41
C LYS A 49 34.39 6.86 2.10
N LEU A 50 34.00 6.95 0.82
CA LEU A 50 32.65 7.34 0.42
C LEU A 50 31.61 6.32 0.93
N LEU A 51 31.86 5.03 0.74
CA LEU A 51 30.98 3.98 1.22
C LEU A 51 30.90 3.93 2.75
N THR A 52 32.02 4.14 3.45
CA THR A 52 32.03 4.19 4.93
C THR A 52 31.24 5.38 5.46
N ASN A 53 31.33 6.54 4.82
CA ASN A 53 30.53 7.70 5.20
C ASN A 53 29.05 7.50 4.88
N ALA A 54 28.74 6.86 3.74
CA ALA A 54 27.39 6.50 3.36
C ALA A 54 26.77 5.50 4.35
N TYR A 55 27.54 4.48 4.78
CA TYR A 55 27.11 3.55 5.81
C TYR A 55 26.71 4.25 7.11
N ARG A 56 27.54 5.19 7.59
CA ARG A 56 27.23 5.97 8.80
C ARG A 56 25.94 6.78 8.69
N LYS A 57 25.67 7.33 7.50
CA LYS A 57 24.40 8.02 7.25
C LYS A 57 23.20 7.07 7.33
N VAL A 58 23.32 5.88 6.71
CA VAL A 58 22.28 4.84 6.79
C VAL A 58 22.08 4.39 8.24
N GLU A 59 23.15 4.20 9.01
CA GLU A 59 23.11 3.85 10.44
C GLU A 59 22.32 4.90 11.26
N ASN A 60 22.45 6.18 10.92
CA ASN A 60 21.71 7.29 11.54
C ASN A 60 20.30 7.51 10.93
N ASN A 61 19.79 6.59 10.09
CA ASN A 61 18.53 6.75 9.35
C ASN A 61 18.46 7.95 8.40
N GLU A 62 19.60 8.53 8.03
CA GLU A 62 19.70 9.58 7.03
C GLU A 62 19.78 8.92 5.65
N LEU A 63 18.63 8.62 5.02
CA LEU A 63 18.58 7.91 3.73
C LEU A 63 18.51 8.84 2.50
N ASP A 64 18.37 10.14 2.72
CA ASP A 64 18.29 11.14 1.64
C ASP A 64 19.66 11.67 1.25
N PHE A 65 20.42 10.85 0.55
CA PHE A 65 21.71 11.25 -0.06
C PHE A 65 21.99 10.44 -1.31
N THR A 66 22.88 10.95 -2.17
CA THR A 66 23.39 10.28 -3.37
C THR A 66 24.85 9.93 -3.22
N LEU A 67 25.30 8.85 -3.88
CA LEU A 67 26.69 8.44 -3.92
C LEU A 67 27.33 8.94 -5.24
N PRO A 68 28.11 10.02 -5.20
CA PRO A 68 28.75 10.55 -6.42
C PRO A 68 30.00 9.73 -6.76
N TYR A 69 29.84 8.59 -7.42
CA TYR A 69 30.94 7.80 -7.93
C TYR A 69 30.76 7.55 -9.43
N PRO A 70 31.47 8.30 -10.31
CA PRO A 70 31.22 8.31 -11.75
C PRO A 70 31.89 7.18 -12.53
N TYR A 71 32.69 6.32 -11.90
CA TYR A 71 33.47 5.31 -12.59
C TYR A 71 32.74 3.99 -12.80
N LYS A 72 32.91 3.37 -13.99
CA LYS A 72 32.33 2.05 -14.34
C LYS A 72 33.30 0.90 -14.06
N ASP A 73 33.89 0.90 -12.88
CA ASP A 73 34.80 -0.15 -12.40
C ASP A 73 34.13 -1.01 -11.31
N GLU A 74 34.86 -1.94 -10.69
CA GLU A 74 34.37 -2.83 -9.65
C GLU A 74 33.82 -2.05 -8.45
N MET A 75 34.49 -0.95 -8.10
CA MET A 75 34.04 -0.05 -7.03
C MET A 75 32.76 0.69 -7.42
N GLY A 76 32.62 1.06 -8.71
CA GLY A 76 31.39 1.64 -9.24
C GLY A 76 30.21 0.68 -9.15
N ARG A 77 30.42 -0.60 -9.47
CA ARG A 77 29.38 -1.65 -9.28
C ARG A 77 28.98 -1.80 -7.82
N LEU A 78 29.95 -1.77 -6.90
CA LEU A 78 29.68 -1.83 -5.46
C LEU A 78 28.90 -0.60 -4.97
N CYS A 79 29.27 0.59 -5.42
CA CYS A 79 28.54 1.83 -5.10
C CYS A 79 27.09 1.79 -5.62
N LEU A 80 26.87 1.29 -6.84
CA LEU A 80 25.53 1.12 -7.41
C LEU A 80 24.70 0.09 -6.63
N ALA A 81 25.30 -1.03 -6.23
CA ALA A 81 24.63 -2.03 -5.41
C ALA A 81 24.22 -1.45 -4.04
N PHE A 82 25.12 -0.69 -3.41
CA PHE A 82 24.82 0.01 -2.16
C PHE A 82 23.70 1.05 -2.32
N GLU A 83 23.71 1.81 -3.41
CA GLU A 83 22.66 2.79 -3.69
C GLU A 83 21.29 2.13 -3.91
N LYS A 84 21.28 0.99 -4.61
CA LYS A 84 20.07 0.18 -4.80
C LYS A 84 19.51 -0.31 -3.46
N MET A 85 20.39 -0.83 -2.58
CA MET A 85 20.02 -1.24 -1.22
C MET A 85 19.48 -0.07 -0.40
N LYS A 86 20.15 1.09 -0.41
CA LYS A 86 19.71 2.31 0.28
C LYS A 86 18.33 2.74 -0.20
N ASN A 87 18.10 2.74 -1.53
CA ASN A 87 16.81 3.13 -2.10
C ASN A 87 15.70 2.15 -1.70
N CYS A 88 15.98 0.86 -1.64
CA CYS A 88 15.06 -0.15 -1.14
C CYS A 88 14.70 0.10 0.35
N LEU A 89 15.70 0.37 1.20
CA LEU A 89 15.49 0.74 2.60
C LEU A 89 14.65 2.02 2.74
N TYR A 90 14.94 3.03 1.93
CA TYR A 90 14.18 4.28 1.92
C TYR A 90 12.70 4.04 1.56
N GLN A 91 12.44 3.27 0.50
CA GLN A 91 11.08 2.93 0.08
C GLN A 91 10.34 2.13 1.16
N ASN A 92 10.99 1.14 1.77
CA ASN A 92 10.41 0.34 2.85
C ASN A 92 10.10 1.20 4.08
N ASN A 93 10.99 2.11 4.46
CA ASN A 93 10.77 3.04 5.58
C ASN A 93 9.59 3.98 5.30
N GLN A 94 9.51 4.56 4.10
CA GLN A 94 8.38 5.38 3.68
C GLN A 94 7.06 4.62 3.69
N LYS A 95 7.07 3.37 3.22
CA LYS A 95 5.89 2.49 3.26
C LYS A 95 5.46 2.22 4.69
N MET A 96 6.39 1.91 5.57
CA MET A 96 6.14 1.67 7.00
C MET A 96 5.55 2.91 7.67
N ILE A 97 6.12 4.10 7.44
CA ILE A 97 5.61 5.36 8.01
C ILE A 97 4.17 5.63 7.55
N ARG A 98 3.87 5.38 6.27
CA ARG A 98 2.49 5.51 5.76
C ARG A 98 1.54 4.54 6.46
N GLN A 99 1.92 3.28 6.59
CA GLN A 99 1.12 2.26 7.29
C GLN A 99 0.87 2.66 8.76
N PHE A 100 1.90 3.08 9.49
CA PHE A 100 1.74 3.57 10.87
C PHE A 100 0.83 4.79 10.99
N THR A 101 0.94 5.71 10.04
CA THR A 101 0.10 6.93 10.04
C THR A 101 -1.35 6.57 9.77
N GLU A 102 -1.61 5.66 8.85
CA GLU A 102 -2.93 5.16 8.51
C GLU A 102 -3.55 4.39 9.67
N GLN A 103 -2.78 3.52 10.33
CA GLN A 103 -3.22 2.78 11.52
C GLN A 103 -3.53 3.72 12.71
N ARG A 104 -2.71 4.74 12.94
CA ARG A 104 -3.00 5.77 13.96
C ARG A 104 -4.29 6.52 13.66
N ARG A 105 -4.52 6.87 12.42
CA ARG A 105 -5.75 7.54 11.98
C ARG A 105 -6.97 6.65 12.19
N LEU A 106 -6.87 5.37 11.85
CA LEU A 106 -7.89 4.36 12.11
C LEU A 106 -8.25 4.29 13.60
N ASN A 107 -7.25 4.13 14.46
CA ASN A 107 -7.44 4.03 15.91
C ASN A 107 -8.06 5.30 16.50
N ALA A 108 -7.67 6.48 15.99
CA ALA A 108 -8.24 7.74 16.44
C ALA A 108 -9.73 7.89 16.05
N ALA A 109 -10.07 7.55 14.79
CA ALA A 109 -11.46 7.56 14.32
C ALA A 109 -12.33 6.55 15.11
N PHE A 110 -11.82 5.33 15.30
CA PHE A 110 -12.48 4.29 16.10
C PHE A 110 -12.75 4.75 17.54
N SER A 111 -11.74 5.31 18.21
CA SER A 111 -11.88 5.82 19.57
C SER A 111 -12.90 6.95 19.68
N HIS A 112 -12.96 7.83 18.68
CA HIS A 112 -13.94 8.90 18.61
C HIS A 112 -15.37 8.33 18.47
N ASP A 113 -15.57 7.40 17.55
CA ASP A 113 -16.89 6.86 17.24
C ASP A 113 -17.42 5.91 18.32
N LEU A 114 -16.55 5.27 19.09
CA LEU A 114 -16.94 4.53 20.29
C LEU A 114 -17.35 5.45 21.45
N ARG A 115 -16.73 6.62 21.57
CA ARG A 115 -17.03 7.55 22.69
C ARG A 115 -18.47 8.02 22.67
N THR A 116 -19.03 8.26 21.49
CA THR A 116 -20.41 8.75 21.33
C THR A 116 -21.45 7.79 21.93
N PRO A 117 -21.56 6.51 21.49
CA PRO A 117 -22.53 5.57 22.07
C PRO A 117 -22.25 5.29 23.54
N LEU A 118 -20.97 5.25 23.99
CA LEU A 118 -20.63 5.12 25.41
C LEU A 118 -21.13 6.28 26.25
N THR A 119 -21.04 7.51 25.75
CA THR A 119 -21.54 8.69 26.44
C THR A 119 -23.06 8.66 26.54
N ILE A 120 -23.75 8.23 25.48
CA ILE A 120 -25.21 8.04 25.46
C ILE A 120 -25.59 6.98 26.48
N LEU A 121 -24.97 5.79 26.47
CA LEU A 121 -25.20 4.73 27.43
C LEU A 121 -25.05 5.19 28.88
N LYS A 122 -23.93 5.90 29.14
CA LYS A 122 -23.69 6.46 30.48
C LYS A 122 -24.77 7.47 30.90
N GLY A 123 -25.20 8.33 29.98
CA GLY A 123 -26.27 9.31 30.24
C GLY A 123 -27.59 8.65 30.61
N HIS A 124 -28.08 7.74 29.75
CA HIS A 124 -29.37 7.04 29.97
C HIS A 124 -29.34 6.18 31.22
N THR A 125 -28.27 5.41 31.47
CA THR A 125 -28.16 4.60 32.69
C THR A 125 -28.07 5.46 33.93
N THR A 126 -27.38 6.59 33.93
CA THR A 126 -27.30 7.53 35.07
C THR A 126 -28.65 8.16 35.35
N MET A 127 -29.40 8.51 34.29
CA MET A 127 -30.76 9.05 34.41
C MET A 127 -31.73 8.01 35.04
N LEU A 128 -31.74 6.79 34.53
CA LEU A 128 -32.57 5.72 35.08
C LEU A 128 -32.27 5.44 36.54
N LEU A 129 -30.98 5.33 36.92
CA LEU A 129 -30.53 5.12 38.29
C LEU A 129 -30.95 6.26 39.24
N SER A 130 -31.08 7.49 38.71
CA SER A 130 -31.47 8.65 39.52
C SER A 130 -32.98 8.84 39.65
N PHE A 131 -33.76 8.48 38.65
CA PHE A 131 -35.20 8.79 38.58
C PHE A 131 -36.10 7.61 38.97
N ILE A 132 -35.71 6.36 38.71
CA ILE A 132 -36.49 5.17 39.13
C ILE A 132 -36.74 5.15 40.65
N PRO A 133 -35.69 5.35 41.52
CA PRO A 133 -35.91 5.33 42.96
C PRO A 133 -36.81 6.44 43.50
N LYS A 134 -36.93 7.53 42.73
CA LYS A 134 -37.76 8.70 43.07
C LYS A 134 -39.18 8.62 42.55
N GLY A 135 -39.52 7.57 41.79
CA GLY A 135 -40.81 7.44 41.15
C GLY A 135 -41.12 8.51 40.11
N LEU A 136 -40.08 9.10 39.50
CA LEU A 136 -40.18 10.24 38.55
C LEU A 136 -40.35 9.78 37.10
N VAL A 137 -40.30 8.49 36.81
CA VAL A 137 -40.42 7.92 35.47
C VAL A 137 -41.47 6.81 35.48
N SER A 138 -42.30 6.76 34.45
CA SER A 138 -43.29 5.70 34.22
C SER A 138 -42.58 4.43 33.74
N GLN A 139 -43.29 3.28 33.86
CA GLN A 139 -42.79 2.00 33.39
C GLN A 139 -42.51 2.04 31.87
N GLN A 140 -43.32 2.77 31.10
CA GLN A 140 -43.14 2.93 29.65
C GLN A 140 -41.86 3.70 29.32
N GLU A 141 -41.63 4.80 30.01
CA GLU A 141 -40.38 5.59 29.84
C GLU A 141 -39.13 4.76 30.18
N VAL A 142 -39.17 3.94 31.23
CA VAL A 142 -38.07 3.02 31.55
C VAL A 142 -37.85 2.01 30.42
N LEU A 143 -38.89 1.46 29.81
CA LEU A 143 -38.76 0.52 28.69
C LEU A 143 -38.18 1.21 27.45
N ASP A 144 -38.56 2.45 27.14
CA ASP A 144 -38.07 3.21 26.01
C ASP A 144 -36.57 3.57 26.19
N GLU A 145 -36.19 3.96 27.41
CA GLU A 145 -34.79 4.23 27.76
C GLU A 145 -33.93 2.95 27.68
N LEU A 146 -34.41 1.81 28.19
CA LEU A 146 -33.72 0.53 28.08
C LEU A 146 -33.58 0.08 26.62
N SER A 147 -34.57 0.36 25.78
CA SER A 147 -34.48 0.08 24.34
C SER A 147 -33.37 0.89 23.68
N THR A 148 -33.21 2.17 24.06
CA THR A 148 -32.15 3.04 23.61
C THR A 148 -30.77 2.53 24.06
N VAL A 149 -30.66 2.09 25.30
CA VAL A 149 -29.44 1.45 25.84
C VAL A 149 -29.10 0.21 25.02
N ARG A 150 -30.03 -0.70 24.80
CA ARG A 150 -29.82 -1.91 23.99
C ARG A 150 -29.35 -1.60 22.59
N ASN A 151 -30.00 -0.68 21.88
CA ASN A 151 -29.62 -0.30 20.52
C ASN A 151 -28.19 0.24 20.43
N ASN A 152 -27.73 0.99 21.45
CA ASN A 152 -26.37 1.48 21.52
C ASN A 152 -25.35 0.38 21.85
N VAL A 153 -25.71 -0.63 22.65
CA VAL A 153 -24.88 -1.82 22.88
C VAL A 153 -24.71 -2.61 21.57
N GLU A 154 -25.80 -2.92 20.87
CA GLU A 154 -25.75 -3.61 19.58
C GLU A 154 -24.89 -2.86 18.55
N ARG A 155 -24.97 -1.52 18.56
CA ARG A 155 -24.10 -0.67 17.74
C ARG A 155 -22.63 -0.83 18.10
N LEU A 156 -22.28 -0.84 19.39
CA LEU A 156 -20.90 -1.08 19.86
C LEU A 156 -20.40 -2.46 19.46
N GLU A 157 -21.22 -3.51 19.57
CA GLU A 157 -20.86 -4.86 19.13
C GLU A 157 -20.54 -4.90 17.63
N LYS A 158 -21.34 -4.21 16.79
CA LYS A 158 -21.06 -4.07 15.35
C LYS A 158 -19.74 -3.36 15.11
N TYR A 159 -19.39 -2.31 15.88
CA TYR A 159 -18.12 -1.60 15.76
C TYR A 159 -16.92 -2.50 16.10
N VAL A 160 -16.99 -3.22 17.20
CA VAL A 160 -15.92 -4.13 17.64
C VAL A 160 -15.72 -5.26 16.61
N SER A 161 -16.81 -5.87 16.15
CA SER A 161 -16.76 -6.93 15.14
C SER A 161 -16.16 -6.44 13.82
N ALA A 162 -16.56 -5.26 13.37
CA ALA A 162 -16.03 -4.66 12.14
C ALA A 162 -14.53 -4.34 12.23
N MET A 163 -14.07 -3.86 13.39
CA MET A 163 -12.66 -3.57 13.63
C MET A 163 -11.82 -4.86 13.69
N THR A 164 -12.33 -5.89 14.38
CA THR A 164 -11.67 -7.21 14.43
C THR A 164 -11.55 -7.81 13.03
N ASN A 165 -12.58 -7.69 12.21
CA ASN A 165 -12.55 -8.16 10.83
C ASN A 165 -11.54 -7.37 9.99
N LEU A 166 -11.44 -6.04 10.15
CA LEU A 166 -10.45 -5.22 9.46
C LEU A 166 -9.01 -5.70 9.74
N TYR A 167 -8.66 -5.94 11.00
CA TYR A 167 -7.33 -6.46 11.35
C TYR A 167 -7.08 -7.86 10.78
N ARG A 168 -8.10 -8.73 10.79
CA ARG A 168 -7.98 -10.06 10.18
C ARG A 168 -7.75 -9.99 8.67
N LEU A 169 -8.38 -9.03 7.98
CA LEU A 169 -8.21 -8.86 6.53
C LEU A 169 -6.81 -8.38 6.14
N GLU A 170 -6.08 -7.67 7.03
CA GLU A 170 -4.70 -7.27 6.78
C GLU A 170 -3.72 -8.45 6.80
N ASP A 171 -4.03 -9.54 7.49
CA ASP A 171 -3.16 -10.71 7.67
C ASP A 171 -3.60 -11.95 6.86
N ILE A 172 -4.74 -11.88 6.15
CA ILE A 172 -5.28 -13.04 5.42
C ILE A 172 -4.30 -13.47 4.29
N GLU A 173 -3.90 -14.73 4.25
CA GLU A 173 -3.26 -15.32 3.08
C GLU A 173 -4.34 -15.61 2.02
N ILE A 174 -4.14 -15.09 0.81
CA ILE A 174 -5.10 -15.25 -0.28
C ILE A 174 -4.74 -16.48 -1.08
N GLU A 175 -5.40 -17.58 -0.81
CA GLU A 175 -5.34 -18.78 -1.63
C GLU A 175 -6.25 -18.61 -2.84
N LYS A 176 -5.68 -18.58 -4.04
CA LYS A 176 -6.41 -18.48 -5.30
C LYS A 176 -6.60 -19.88 -5.90
N GLU A 177 -7.72 -20.08 -6.56
CA GLU A 177 -8.06 -21.33 -7.25
C GLU A 177 -8.66 -21.07 -8.65
N ASN A 178 -8.66 -22.09 -9.48
CA ASN A 178 -9.25 -21.98 -10.80
C ASN A 178 -10.77 -22.10 -10.74
N ILE A 179 -11.46 -20.98 -10.90
CA ILE A 179 -12.93 -20.88 -10.88
C ILE A 179 -13.45 -20.72 -12.29
N ASN A 180 -14.50 -21.50 -12.62
CA ASN A 180 -15.23 -21.34 -13.87
C ASN A 180 -16.02 -20.01 -13.85
N PHE A 181 -15.96 -19.23 -14.93
CA PHE A 181 -16.64 -17.94 -15.02
C PHE A 181 -18.18 -18.07 -14.93
N ASP A 182 -18.77 -19.14 -15.48
CA ASP A 182 -20.21 -19.40 -15.36
C ASP A 182 -20.62 -19.70 -13.91
N PHE A 183 -19.78 -20.41 -13.15
CA PHE A 183 -20.01 -20.66 -11.73
C PHE A 183 -19.95 -19.35 -10.92
N LEU A 184 -18.96 -18.49 -11.18
CA LEU A 184 -18.87 -17.17 -10.57
C LEU A 184 -20.13 -16.34 -10.88
N LEU A 185 -20.56 -16.25 -12.13
CA LEU A 185 -21.76 -15.52 -12.53
C LEU A 185 -23.01 -16.01 -11.81
N LYS A 186 -23.18 -17.32 -11.72
CA LYS A 186 -24.32 -17.92 -10.98
C LYS A 186 -24.30 -17.55 -9.51
N THR A 187 -23.11 -17.62 -8.88
CA THR A 187 -22.95 -17.24 -7.46
C THR A 187 -23.30 -15.77 -7.25
N LEU A 188 -22.76 -14.85 -8.10
CA LEU A 188 -23.07 -13.42 -8.01
C LEU A 188 -24.55 -13.14 -8.28
N SER A 189 -25.18 -13.86 -9.22
CA SER A 189 -26.61 -13.74 -9.52
C SER A 189 -27.46 -14.15 -8.32
N ASN A 190 -27.16 -15.28 -7.69
CA ASN A 190 -27.87 -15.76 -6.49
C ASN A 190 -27.71 -14.76 -5.32
N THR A 191 -26.50 -14.24 -5.11
CA THR A 191 -26.25 -13.20 -4.10
C THR A 191 -27.07 -11.94 -4.38
N THR A 192 -27.17 -11.54 -5.65
CA THR A 192 -27.99 -10.37 -6.03
C THR A 192 -29.47 -10.60 -5.75
N GLU A 193 -29.99 -11.75 -6.14
CA GLU A 193 -31.40 -12.12 -5.91
C GLU A 193 -31.75 -12.13 -4.42
N MET A 194 -30.84 -12.62 -3.58
CA MET A 194 -31.05 -12.65 -2.13
C MET A 194 -31.03 -11.25 -1.50
N LEU A 195 -30.18 -10.33 -2.00
CA LEU A 195 -29.98 -9.01 -1.41
C LEU A 195 -30.90 -7.94 -2.02
N CYS A 196 -31.27 -8.04 -3.29
CA CYS A 196 -32.09 -7.05 -4.02
C CYS A 196 -33.55 -7.46 -4.11
N SER A 197 -34.20 -7.78 -2.97
CA SER A 197 -35.61 -8.19 -2.95
C SER A 197 -36.57 -7.07 -3.40
N ASP A 198 -36.22 -5.80 -3.17
CA ASP A 198 -37.11 -4.65 -3.36
C ASP A 198 -36.62 -3.63 -4.39
N ILE A 199 -35.52 -3.93 -5.08
CA ILE A 199 -34.89 -3.02 -6.07
C ILE A 199 -34.70 -3.75 -7.39
N GLU A 200 -35.04 -3.10 -8.50
CA GLU A 200 -34.76 -3.63 -9.84
C GLU A 200 -33.27 -3.71 -10.12
N TYR A 201 -32.84 -4.81 -10.71
CA TYR A 201 -31.43 -4.95 -11.09
C TYR A 201 -31.24 -5.59 -12.48
N THR A 202 -30.09 -5.33 -13.06
CA THR A 202 -29.65 -5.97 -14.32
C THR A 202 -28.23 -6.48 -14.17
N ILE A 203 -27.97 -7.72 -14.62
CA ILE A 203 -26.63 -8.31 -14.67
C ILE A 203 -26.26 -8.52 -16.14
N LYS A 204 -25.14 -7.95 -16.56
CA LYS A 204 -24.60 -8.06 -17.93
C LYS A 204 -23.21 -8.65 -17.90
N THR A 205 -22.87 -9.39 -18.96
CA THR A 205 -21.52 -9.87 -19.22
C THR A 205 -21.29 -9.97 -20.72
N ASN A 206 -20.08 -9.64 -21.16
CA ASN A 206 -19.65 -9.83 -22.55
C ASN A 206 -18.64 -11.00 -22.67
N CYS A 207 -18.44 -11.78 -21.59
CA CYS A 207 -17.43 -12.84 -21.56
C CYS A 207 -17.99 -14.19 -21.97
N ASN A 208 -17.09 -15.02 -22.52
CA ASN A 208 -17.40 -16.44 -22.77
C ASN A 208 -17.48 -17.18 -21.42
N LYS A 209 -18.61 -17.84 -21.17
CA LYS A 209 -18.91 -18.56 -19.93
C LYS A 209 -17.96 -19.73 -19.62
N GLN A 210 -17.25 -20.25 -20.62
CA GLN A 210 -16.32 -21.38 -20.46
C GLN A 210 -14.91 -20.98 -19.99
N GLN A 211 -14.66 -19.70 -19.76
CA GLN A 211 -13.35 -19.23 -19.28
C GLN A 211 -13.13 -19.59 -17.82
N THR A 212 -11.87 -19.83 -17.45
CA THR A 212 -11.44 -19.98 -16.06
C THR A 212 -10.75 -18.72 -15.57
N LEU A 213 -10.89 -18.45 -14.30
CA LEU A 213 -10.29 -17.34 -13.57
C LEU A 213 -9.50 -17.90 -12.39
N PHE A 214 -8.28 -17.40 -12.17
CA PHE A 214 -7.47 -17.75 -11.00
C PHE A 214 -7.67 -16.71 -9.91
N ILE A 215 -8.66 -16.96 -9.02
CA ILE A 215 -9.16 -16.02 -8.03
C ILE A 215 -9.47 -16.73 -6.70
N ASN A 216 -9.57 -15.94 -5.63
CA ASN A 216 -10.18 -16.39 -4.38
C ASN A 216 -11.68 -16.02 -4.41
N LEU A 217 -12.54 -17.01 -4.48
CA LEU A 217 -13.99 -16.81 -4.63
C LEU A 217 -14.60 -16.09 -3.44
N GLU A 218 -14.23 -16.44 -2.20
CA GLU A 218 -14.79 -15.86 -0.98
C GLU A 218 -14.52 -14.36 -0.91
N ILE A 219 -13.30 -13.95 -1.24
CA ILE A 219 -12.91 -12.54 -1.30
C ILE A 219 -13.71 -11.79 -2.36
N ILE A 220 -13.89 -12.39 -3.55
CA ILE A 220 -14.68 -11.76 -4.63
C ILE A 220 -16.14 -11.57 -4.17
N ILE A 221 -16.73 -12.57 -3.55
CA ILE A 221 -18.11 -12.49 -3.02
C ILE A 221 -18.18 -11.40 -1.95
N GLN A 222 -17.26 -11.36 -1.01
CA GLN A 222 -17.25 -10.36 0.06
C GLN A 222 -17.12 -8.92 -0.49
N ILE A 223 -16.27 -8.69 -1.50
CA ILE A 223 -16.19 -7.40 -2.20
C ILE A 223 -17.53 -7.07 -2.85
N TYR A 224 -18.10 -8.03 -3.56
CA TYR A 224 -19.35 -7.86 -4.28
C TYR A 224 -20.52 -7.53 -3.35
N GLU A 225 -20.68 -8.25 -2.25
CA GLU A 225 -21.70 -7.99 -1.22
C GLU A 225 -21.58 -6.59 -0.62
N ASN A 226 -20.35 -6.13 -0.33
CA ASN A 226 -20.14 -4.78 0.17
C ASN A 226 -20.52 -3.71 -0.86
N LEU A 227 -20.16 -3.91 -2.14
CA LEU A 227 -20.54 -3.00 -3.22
C LEU A 227 -22.05 -2.98 -3.43
N LEU A 228 -22.66 -4.15 -3.48
CA LEU A 228 -24.10 -4.31 -3.70
C LEU A 228 -24.92 -3.72 -2.54
N SER A 229 -24.54 -4.02 -1.29
CA SER A 229 -25.15 -3.44 -0.10
C SER A 229 -25.07 -1.92 -0.08
N ASN A 230 -23.95 -1.37 -0.56
CA ASN A 230 -23.79 0.07 -0.70
C ASN A 230 -24.72 0.64 -1.76
N SER A 231 -24.80 0.00 -2.94
CA SER A 231 -25.68 0.41 -4.03
C SER A 231 -27.17 0.28 -3.65
N ILE A 232 -27.59 -0.78 -2.98
CA ILE A 232 -28.98 -0.95 -2.48
C ILE A 232 -29.39 0.22 -1.58
N ARG A 233 -28.48 0.71 -0.74
CA ARG A 233 -28.77 1.81 0.18
C ARG A 233 -29.01 3.14 -0.52
N TYR A 234 -28.24 3.41 -1.58
CA TYR A 234 -28.25 4.73 -2.23
C TYR A 234 -29.06 4.75 -3.53
N ALA A 235 -29.38 3.60 -4.09
CA ALA A 235 -30.22 3.47 -5.28
C ALA A 235 -31.61 4.05 -5.03
N LYS A 236 -32.18 4.63 -6.08
CA LYS A 236 -33.57 5.08 -6.11
C LYS A 236 -34.52 4.01 -6.62
N SER A 237 -34.12 3.31 -7.68
CA SER A 237 -34.97 2.31 -8.34
C SER A 237 -34.21 1.17 -9.00
N MET A 238 -32.96 1.39 -9.45
CA MET A 238 -32.26 0.41 -10.29
C MET A 238 -30.77 0.29 -9.98
N ILE A 239 -30.27 -0.95 -10.04
CA ILE A 239 -28.85 -1.28 -9.95
C ILE A 239 -28.43 -2.01 -11.21
N ALA A 240 -27.35 -1.55 -11.86
CA ALA A 240 -26.74 -2.21 -13.00
C ALA A 240 -25.41 -2.86 -12.59
N ILE A 241 -25.23 -4.11 -12.94
CA ILE A 241 -24.06 -4.92 -12.62
C ILE A 241 -23.45 -5.42 -13.93
N ASP A 242 -22.17 -5.10 -14.15
CA ASP A 242 -21.43 -5.58 -15.30
C ASP A 242 -20.25 -6.43 -14.81
N VAL A 243 -20.16 -7.68 -15.26
CA VAL A 243 -19.09 -8.61 -14.89
C VAL A 243 -18.36 -9.02 -16.15
N ASN A 244 -17.12 -8.57 -16.31
CA ASN A 244 -16.34 -8.79 -17.51
C ASN A 244 -14.92 -9.23 -17.17
N LYS A 245 -14.27 -9.95 -18.10
CA LYS A 245 -12.84 -10.25 -18.06
C LYS A 245 -12.15 -9.39 -19.12
N GLN A 246 -11.17 -8.61 -18.73
CA GLN A 246 -10.32 -7.84 -19.61
C GLN A 246 -8.88 -8.29 -19.42
N GLU A 247 -8.30 -8.93 -20.45
CA GLU A 247 -6.95 -9.51 -20.36
C GLU A 247 -6.79 -10.43 -19.14
N GLU A 248 -6.02 -10.00 -18.15
CA GLU A 248 -5.75 -10.73 -16.90
C GLU A 248 -6.59 -10.26 -15.72
N PHE A 249 -7.54 -9.34 -15.94
CA PHE A 249 -8.34 -8.76 -14.87
C PHE A 249 -9.81 -9.18 -14.95
N LEU A 250 -10.38 -9.52 -13.79
CA LEU A 250 -11.81 -9.58 -13.58
C LEU A 250 -12.30 -8.17 -13.24
N LEU A 251 -13.19 -7.63 -14.04
CA LEU A 251 -13.82 -6.33 -13.84
C LEU A 251 -15.26 -6.55 -13.38
N ILE A 252 -15.56 -6.15 -12.16
CA ILE A 252 -16.91 -6.11 -11.61
C ILE A 252 -17.30 -4.64 -11.43
N THR A 253 -18.34 -4.21 -12.12
CA THR A 253 -18.88 -2.85 -12.01
C THR A 253 -20.26 -2.92 -11.41
N VAL A 254 -20.50 -2.20 -10.32
CA VAL A 254 -21.82 -2.05 -9.72
C VAL A 254 -22.20 -0.58 -9.77
N SER A 255 -23.30 -0.27 -10.42
CA SER A 255 -23.80 1.09 -10.64
C SER A 255 -25.21 1.23 -10.11
N ASP A 256 -25.51 2.31 -9.40
CA ASP A 256 -26.84 2.67 -8.92
C ASP A 256 -27.31 3.99 -9.54
N ASP A 257 -28.62 4.25 -9.47
CA ASP A 257 -29.25 5.49 -9.91
C ASP A 257 -29.42 6.51 -8.77
N GLY A 258 -28.61 6.39 -7.73
CA GLY A 258 -28.61 7.28 -6.56
C GLY A 258 -28.07 8.67 -6.81
N CYS A 259 -27.86 9.42 -5.74
CA CYS A 259 -27.36 10.79 -5.82
C CYS A 259 -25.86 10.91 -6.13
N GLY A 260 -25.11 9.80 -6.06
CA GLY A 260 -23.67 9.77 -6.23
C GLY A 260 -22.88 10.46 -5.09
N PHE A 261 -21.58 10.61 -5.28
CA PHE A 261 -20.68 11.26 -4.35
C PHE A 261 -20.39 12.70 -4.78
N LYS A 262 -20.16 13.61 -3.84
CA LYS A 262 -19.59 14.92 -4.16
C LYS A 262 -18.20 14.76 -4.71
N SER A 263 -17.79 15.57 -5.69
CA SER A 263 -16.47 15.51 -6.32
C SER A 263 -15.32 15.59 -5.29
N THR A 264 -15.52 16.35 -4.22
CA THR A 264 -14.56 16.51 -3.10
C THR A 264 -14.44 15.27 -2.24
N ASP A 265 -15.39 14.35 -2.31
CA ASP A 265 -15.49 13.20 -1.44
C ASP A 265 -14.97 11.91 -2.10
N ILE A 266 -14.93 11.85 -3.43
CA ILE A 266 -14.57 10.64 -4.20
C ILE A 266 -13.25 10.02 -3.74
N GLU A 267 -12.23 10.82 -3.45
CA GLU A 267 -10.93 10.32 -2.96
C GLU A 267 -11.00 9.83 -1.50
N ARG A 268 -12.02 10.22 -0.76
CA ARG A 268 -12.17 9.96 0.67
C ARG A 268 -13.15 8.84 0.99
N VAL A 269 -14.02 8.46 0.05
CA VAL A 269 -15.07 7.45 0.31
C VAL A 269 -14.52 6.04 0.61
N THR A 270 -13.29 5.76 0.21
CA THR A 270 -12.59 4.52 0.57
C THR A 270 -11.82 4.62 1.89
N LEU A 271 -11.81 5.79 2.55
CA LEU A 271 -11.21 5.91 3.87
C LEU A 271 -12.13 5.23 4.91
N PRO A 272 -11.54 4.58 5.91
CA PRO A 272 -12.33 3.92 6.95
C PRO A 272 -13.12 4.95 7.76
N PHE A 273 -14.33 4.55 8.17
CA PHE A 273 -15.28 5.37 8.93
C PHE A 273 -15.72 6.67 8.22
N TYR A 274 -15.42 6.79 6.93
CA TYR A 274 -15.87 7.95 6.16
C TYR A 274 -17.37 7.84 5.87
N LYS A 275 -18.10 8.91 6.18
CA LYS A 275 -19.52 9.09 5.87
C LYS A 275 -19.68 10.42 5.12
N PRO A 276 -20.39 10.42 3.98
CA PRO A 276 -20.76 11.68 3.34
C PRO A 276 -21.62 12.53 4.30
N SER A 277 -21.46 13.85 4.25
CA SER A 277 -22.18 14.81 5.14
C SER A 277 -23.70 14.75 5.02
N GLN A 278 -24.22 14.08 4.00
CA GLN A 278 -25.66 13.90 3.76
C GLN A 278 -26.23 12.63 4.37
N ASP A 279 -25.36 11.73 4.85
CA ASP A 279 -25.78 10.47 5.46
C ASP A 279 -26.06 10.68 6.94
N THR A 280 -27.31 10.99 7.27
CA THR A 280 -27.80 11.15 8.65
C THR A 280 -28.15 9.82 9.31
N THR A 281 -28.15 8.70 8.56
CA THR A 281 -28.45 7.38 9.11
C THR A 281 -27.27 6.84 9.91
N SER A 282 -27.46 6.72 11.21
CA SER A 282 -26.43 6.30 12.17
C SER A 282 -26.08 4.81 12.11
N GLU A 283 -26.74 4.02 11.26
CA GLU A 283 -26.69 2.56 11.28
C GLU A 283 -25.43 1.94 10.65
N HIS A 284 -24.71 2.66 9.80
CA HIS A 284 -23.59 2.12 9.05
C HIS A 284 -22.24 2.73 9.46
N LEU A 285 -21.22 1.87 9.51
CA LEU A 285 -19.91 2.20 10.04
C LEU A 285 -19.01 2.97 9.05
N GLY A 286 -19.37 3.05 7.76
CA GLY A 286 -18.51 3.65 6.73
C GLY A 286 -17.27 2.80 6.44
N LEU A 287 -17.35 1.48 6.56
CA LEU A 287 -16.23 0.55 6.37
C LEU A 287 -16.32 -0.25 5.07
N GLY A 288 -17.51 -0.39 4.46
CA GLY A 288 -17.72 -1.28 3.31
C GLY A 288 -16.78 -1.01 2.15
N LEU A 289 -16.66 0.23 1.70
CA LEU A 289 -15.74 0.61 0.60
C LEU A 289 -14.26 0.52 0.99
N ASN A 290 -13.94 0.71 2.26
CA ASN A 290 -12.58 0.51 2.76
C ASN A 290 -12.21 -0.98 2.76
N ILE A 291 -13.10 -1.86 3.20
CA ILE A 291 -12.95 -3.33 3.11
C ILE A 291 -12.76 -3.74 1.65
N CYS A 292 -13.59 -3.23 0.73
CA CYS A 292 -13.40 -3.48 -0.71
C CYS A 292 -12.02 -3.07 -1.19
N LYS A 293 -11.51 -1.90 -0.78
CA LYS A 293 -10.18 -1.43 -1.15
C LYS A 293 -9.09 -2.38 -0.66
N ILE A 294 -9.10 -2.74 0.62
CA ILE A 294 -8.12 -3.64 1.21
C ILE A 294 -8.13 -5.01 0.50
N LEU A 295 -9.29 -5.59 0.31
CA LEU A 295 -9.43 -6.89 -0.35
C LEU A 295 -9.00 -6.86 -1.81
N CYS A 296 -9.35 -5.80 -2.56
CA CYS A 296 -8.90 -5.61 -3.93
C CYS A 296 -7.37 -5.52 -4.01
N GLU A 297 -6.75 -4.66 -3.17
CA GLU A 297 -5.29 -4.48 -3.13
C GLU A 297 -4.57 -5.78 -2.75
N ARG A 298 -5.09 -6.53 -1.79
CA ARG A 298 -4.57 -7.85 -1.38
C ARG A 298 -4.69 -8.88 -2.49
N HIS A 299 -5.78 -8.87 -3.25
CA HIS A 299 -5.97 -9.75 -4.41
C HIS A 299 -5.10 -9.35 -5.62
N GLY A 300 -4.38 -8.24 -5.56
CA GLY A 300 -3.53 -7.70 -6.63
C GLY A 300 -4.29 -6.81 -7.61
N GLY A 301 -5.44 -6.28 -7.22
CA GLY A 301 -6.28 -5.39 -8.00
C GLY A 301 -6.41 -3.99 -7.40
N THR A 302 -7.39 -3.25 -7.87
CA THR A 302 -7.70 -1.89 -7.41
C THR A 302 -9.20 -1.63 -7.43
N ILE A 303 -9.67 -0.76 -6.55
CA ILE A 303 -11.02 -0.21 -6.61
C ILE A 303 -10.99 1.19 -7.19
N LYS A 304 -11.89 1.50 -8.13
CA LYS A 304 -12.11 2.84 -8.66
C LYS A 304 -13.55 3.27 -8.42
N ILE A 305 -13.73 4.47 -7.93
CA ILE A 305 -15.04 5.04 -7.66
C ILE A 305 -15.19 6.29 -8.52
N SER A 306 -16.29 6.40 -9.23
CA SER A 306 -16.58 7.54 -10.10
C SER A 306 -18.08 7.85 -10.17
N ASN A 307 -18.42 9.09 -10.44
CA ASN A 307 -19.76 9.52 -10.78
C ASN A 307 -19.90 9.61 -12.31
N ASN A 308 -20.72 8.75 -12.92
CA ASN A 308 -21.10 8.87 -14.33
C ASN A 308 -22.61 9.08 -14.39
N HIS A 309 -23.13 10.27 -14.30
CA HIS A 309 -24.58 10.56 -14.26
C HIS A 309 -25.42 9.60 -13.37
N LYS A 310 -24.81 8.52 -12.90
CA LYS A 310 -25.23 7.47 -11.97
C LYS A 310 -24.03 7.14 -11.11
N ALA A 311 -24.19 6.92 -9.82
CA ALA A 311 -23.08 6.54 -8.94
C ALA A 311 -22.51 5.18 -9.33
N VAL A 312 -21.18 5.05 -9.45
CA VAL A 312 -20.54 3.84 -9.97
C VAL A 312 -19.34 3.46 -9.12
N SER A 313 -19.33 2.21 -8.69
CA SER A 313 -18.16 1.61 -8.03
C SER A 313 -17.51 0.59 -8.97
N TYR A 314 -16.22 0.76 -9.28
CA TYR A 314 -15.46 -0.17 -10.11
C TYR A 314 -14.47 -0.97 -9.28
N THR A 315 -14.39 -2.28 -9.53
CA THR A 315 -13.33 -3.13 -9.00
C THR A 315 -12.59 -3.79 -10.15
N HIS A 316 -11.27 -3.61 -10.21
CA HIS A 316 -10.37 -4.35 -11.09
C HIS A 316 -9.61 -5.36 -10.23
N LEU A 317 -9.84 -6.65 -10.46
CA LEU A 317 -9.19 -7.72 -9.72
C LEU A 317 -8.30 -8.52 -10.66
N ARG A 318 -7.05 -8.71 -10.30
CA ARG A 318 -6.11 -9.49 -11.11
C ARG A 318 -6.48 -10.98 -11.05
N ALA A 319 -6.86 -11.54 -12.20
CA ALA A 319 -7.33 -12.91 -12.34
C ALA A 319 -6.24 -13.92 -12.72
N HIS A 320 -5.00 -13.47 -12.95
CA HIS A 320 -3.85 -14.31 -13.25
C HIS A 320 -2.62 -13.88 -12.46
N GLU A 321 -1.88 -14.82 -11.90
CA GLU A 321 -0.48 -14.61 -11.55
C GLU A 321 0.36 -15.03 -12.76
N THR A 322 1.14 -14.12 -13.33
CA THR A 322 2.32 -14.52 -14.10
C THR A 322 3.33 -15.10 -13.12
N PRO A 323 3.84 -16.33 -13.36
CA PRO A 323 4.96 -16.87 -12.58
C PRO A 323 6.24 -16.15 -13.04
N GLU A 324 6.47 -14.94 -12.59
CA GLU A 324 7.75 -14.27 -12.71
C GLU A 324 8.18 -13.86 -11.31
N HIS A 325 9.06 -14.66 -10.80
CA HIS A 325 10.03 -14.52 -9.72
C HIS A 325 9.98 -15.72 -8.75
N LEU A 326 10.49 -16.84 -9.31
CA LEU A 326 11.31 -17.79 -8.55
C LEU A 326 12.78 -17.51 -8.78
#